data_a93574045f38bed9999e460dca4d02b3
#
_entry.id   a93574045f38bed9999e460dca4d02b3
#
_cell.length_a   1.000
_cell.length_b   1.000
_cell.length_c   1.000
_cell.angle_alpha   90.00
_cell.angle_beta   90.00
_cell.angle_gamma   90.00
#
_symmetry.space_group_name_H-M   'P 1'
#
loop_
_entity.id
_entity.type
_entity.pdbx_description
1 polymer ?
#
loop_
_entity_poly.entity_id
_entity_poly.type
_entity_poly.pdbx_seq_one_letter_code
_entity_poly.pdbx_strand_id
1 'polypeptide(L)'
;QGGNKMVDLEMLKNISLVNGISGFEKQATRVMKSYIEDCVDEIEYDNLGSLIGIKKGTGQLKVLLTGHIDEIGFLVKDIDEQGFIHVIPVGGWMGQNLPSSLVVITTREGNEIKGVFGSMAPHGKTAEEMNKVTAPQDAFIDVGVLNKQEAIDLGIRKGDPITPVSEFTVMGNKKCLMSKAWDNRIGAAVIIEVFRQLKDESIYPTLYGAGTVQEEVGLRGAKTVGQMVKPDIAIA
;
A
#
# COMPACT_ATOMS: atom_id res chain seq x y z
N GLN A 1 -0.87 7.16 35.70
CA GLN A 1 -2.17 7.59 35.16
C GLN A 1 -2.04 7.72 33.65
N GLY A 2 -2.22 6.60 32.92
CA GLY A 2 -2.25 6.58 31.46
C GLY A 2 -3.58 7.15 30.99
N GLY A 3 -3.60 8.43 30.62
CA GLY A 3 -4.72 8.99 29.89
C GLY A 3 -4.91 8.15 28.62
N ASN A 4 -6.18 7.76 28.37
CA ASN A 4 -6.57 7.06 27.15
C ASN A 4 -6.26 8.00 25.97
N LYS A 5 -5.03 7.91 25.39
CA LYS A 5 -4.70 8.65 24.17
C LYS A 5 -5.68 8.18 23.10
N MET A 6 -6.51 9.07 22.60
CA MET A 6 -7.40 8.75 21.48
C MET A 6 -6.56 8.32 20.30
N VAL A 7 -7.00 7.26 19.65
CA VAL A 7 -6.40 6.78 18.40
C VAL A 7 -6.39 7.92 17.37
N ASP A 8 -5.24 8.18 16.76
CA ASP A 8 -5.09 9.21 15.72
C ASP A 8 -5.73 8.71 14.41
N LEU A 9 -7.03 9.01 14.24
CA LEU A 9 -7.79 8.60 13.06
C LEU A 9 -7.28 9.26 11.78
N GLU A 10 -6.69 10.45 11.88
CA GLU A 10 -6.15 11.15 10.70
C GLU A 10 -4.86 10.44 10.22
N MET A 11 -3.97 10.09 11.13
CA MET A 11 -2.79 9.29 10.81
C MET A 11 -3.18 7.95 10.18
N LEU A 12 -4.12 7.22 10.77
CA LEU A 12 -4.62 5.95 10.24
C LEU A 12 -5.22 6.12 8.84
N LYS A 13 -6.00 7.18 8.62
CA LYS A 13 -6.55 7.50 7.31
C LYS A 13 -5.44 7.77 6.29
N ASN A 14 -4.49 8.63 6.63
CA ASN A 14 -3.42 9.03 5.72
C ASN A 14 -2.52 7.85 5.34
N ILE A 15 -2.15 7.01 6.33
CA ILE A 15 -1.30 5.86 6.04
C ILE A 15 -2.03 4.76 5.26
N SER A 16 -3.34 4.56 5.49
CA SER A 16 -4.10 3.51 4.81
C SER A 16 -4.52 3.87 3.39
N LEU A 17 -4.83 5.15 3.12
CA LEU A 17 -5.35 5.58 1.82
C LEU A 17 -4.27 5.96 0.80
N VAL A 18 -3.05 6.29 1.24
CA VAL A 18 -1.97 6.67 0.30
C VAL A 18 -1.70 5.55 -0.69
N ASN A 19 -1.64 5.88 -1.98
CA ASN A 19 -1.38 4.92 -3.04
C ASN A 19 0.08 4.44 -3.00
N GLY A 20 0.29 3.11 -3.16
CA GLY A 20 1.63 2.55 -3.12
C GLY A 20 1.61 1.03 -3.25
N ILE A 21 1.47 0.52 -4.47
CA ILE A 21 1.64 -0.91 -4.74
C ILE A 21 3.12 -1.29 -4.66
N SER A 22 3.42 -2.60 -4.58
CA SER A 22 4.80 -3.10 -4.59
C SER A 22 5.61 -2.53 -5.76
N GLY A 23 6.75 -1.91 -5.45
CA GLY A 23 7.63 -1.22 -6.39
C GLY A 23 7.29 0.26 -6.62
N PHE A 24 6.19 0.77 -6.05
CA PHE A 24 5.74 2.16 -6.19
C PHE A 24 5.39 2.79 -4.83
N GLU A 25 6.07 2.39 -3.76
CA GLU A 25 5.77 2.76 -2.37
C GLU A 25 6.24 4.17 -1.98
N LYS A 26 6.88 4.91 -2.86
CA LYS A 26 7.51 6.19 -2.55
C LYS A 26 6.61 7.18 -1.81
N GLN A 27 5.32 7.23 -2.14
CA GLN A 27 4.38 8.11 -1.45
C GLN A 27 4.05 7.58 -0.05
N ALA A 28 3.84 6.28 0.10
CA ALA A 28 3.59 5.65 1.39
C ALA A 28 4.79 5.82 2.34
N THR A 29 6.01 5.63 1.81
CA THR A 29 7.26 5.89 2.53
C THR A 29 7.33 7.34 3.03
N ARG A 30 6.97 8.33 2.20
CA ARG A 30 6.96 9.75 2.58
C ARG A 30 5.93 10.04 3.67
N VAL A 31 4.73 9.47 3.57
CA VAL A 31 3.70 9.61 4.59
C VAL A 31 4.17 9.03 5.92
N MET A 32 4.70 7.81 5.93
CA MET A 32 5.24 7.21 7.16
C MET A 32 6.38 8.06 7.74
N LYS A 33 7.32 8.52 6.89
CA LYS A 33 8.41 9.40 7.31
C LYS A 33 7.92 10.64 8.04
N SER A 34 6.94 11.35 7.48
CA SER A 34 6.42 12.60 8.07
C SER A 34 5.83 12.43 9.47
N TYR A 35 5.47 11.20 9.84
CA TYR A 35 4.95 10.89 11.17
C TYR A 35 6.02 10.47 12.19
N ILE A 36 7.21 10.07 11.72
CA ILE A 36 8.27 9.57 12.62
C ILE A 36 9.51 10.46 12.68
N GLU A 37 9.75 11.33 11.70
CA GLU A 37 11.01 12.09 11.59
C GLU A 37 11.35 12.94 12.82
N ASP A 38 10.34 13.45 13.53
CA ASP A 38 10.54 14.20 14.78
C ASP A 38 10.59 13.30 16.03
N CYS A 39 10.48 11.97 15.87
CA CYS A 39 10.38 11.01 16.97
C CYS A 39 11.56 10.04 17.03
N VAL A 40 12.45 10.09 16.06
CA VAL A 40 13.62 9.20 15.92
C VAL A 40 14.91 9.99 15.83
N ASP A 41 16.04 9.35 16.15
CA ASP A 41 17.35 10.00 16.08
C ASP A 41 17.93 10.01 14.67
N GLU A 42 17.61 8.96 13.87
CA GLU A 42 18.10 8.79 12.51
C GLU A 42 17.03 8.17 11.62
N ILE A 43 17.10 8.46 10.31
CA ILE A 43 16.30 7.82 9.27
C ILE A 43 17.25 7.28 8.21
N GLU A 44 17.10 6.00 7.90
CA GLU A 44 17.84 5.30 6.87
C GLU A 44 16.89 4.67 5.85
N TYR A 45 17.45 4.28 4.72
CA TYR A 45 16.75 3.55 3.68
C TYR A 45 17.61 2.36 3.24
N ASP A 46 16.96 1.23 2.98
CA ASP A 46 17.63 0.13 2.29
C ASP A 46 17.68 0.39 0.77
N ASN A 47 18.36 -0.50 0.04
CA ASN A 47 18.52 -0.38 -1.41
C ASN A 47 17.22 -0.59 -2.22
N LEU A 48 16.16 -1.09 -1.59
CA LEU A 48 14.83 -1.24 -2.22
C LEU A 48 13.91 -0.07 -1.93
N GLY A 49 14.26 0.79 -0.95
CA GLY A 49 13.46 1.96 -0.56
C GLY A 49 12.63 1.75 0.71
N SER A 50 12.86 0.68 1.48
CA SER A 50 12.27 0.53 2.82
C SER A 50 12.75 1.65 3.72
N LEU A 51 11.83 2.26 4.48
CA LEU A 51 12.12 3.31 5.46
C LEU A 51 12.48 2.67 6.80
N ILE A 52 13.57 3.12 7.42
CA ILE A 52 14.01 2.64 8.73
C ILE A 52 14.20 3.85 9.65
N GLY A 53 13.31 4.01 10.64
CA GLY A 53 13.51 4.95 11.74
C GLY A 53 14.34 4.28 12.85
N ILE A 54 15.27 5.03 13.45
CA ILE A 54 16.18 4.53 14.47
C ILE A 54 16.09 5.42 15.71
N LYS A 55 15.71 4.83 16.84
CA LYS A 55 15.82 5.46 18.15
C LYS A 55 16.93 4.75 18.93
N LYS A 56 18.01 5.50 19.23
CA LYS A 56 19.21 4.97 19.90
C LYS A 56 18.92 4.63 21.36
N GLY A 57 19.33 3.45 21.76
CA GLY A 57 19.28 3.00 23.16
C GLY A 57 20.60 3.18 23.88
N THR A 58 20.59 2.98 25.20
CA THR A 58 21.78 3.04 26.07
C THR A 58 22.57 1.73 26.09
N GLY A 59 21.95 0.63 25.61
CA GLY A 59 22.54 -0.72 25.57
C GLY A 59 22.91 -1.17 24.16
N GLN A 60 23.32 -2.44 24.05
CA GLN A 60 23.76 -3.04 22.78
C GLN A 60 22.64 -3.81 22.05
N LEU A 61 21.52 -4.09 22.73
CA LEU A 61 20.43 -4.86 22.18
C LEU A 61 19.74 -4.11 21.02
N LYS A 62 19.53 -4.78 19.90
CA LYS A 62 18.81 -4.26 18.73
C LYS A 62 17.44 -4.90 18.60
N VAL A 63 16.40 -4.09 18.65
CA VAL A 63 15.02 -4.53 18.45
C VAL A 63 14.49 -3.95 17.14
N LEU A 64 13.98 -4.78 16.25
CA LEU A 64 13.34 -4.37 14.99
C LEU A 64 11.83 -4.58 15.08
N LEU A 65 11.08 -3.51 14.87
CA LEU A 65 9.65 -3.57 14.54
C LEU A 65 9.51 -3.43 13.04
N THR A 66 8.72 -4.26 12.39
CA THR A 66 8.54 -4.19 10.95
C THR A 66 7.07 -4.38 10.55
N GLY A 67 6.64 -3.61 9.56
CA GLY A 67 5.37 -3.75 8.88
C GLY A 67 5.56 -3.32 7.43
N HIS A 68 4.90 -4.00 6.47
CA HIS A 68 5.06 -3.57 5.09
C HIS A 68 4.12 -2.42 4.73
N ILE A 69 4.60 -1.55 3.85
CA ILE A 69 3.89 -0.35 3.42
C ILE A 69 3.37 -0.44 1.98
N ASP A 70 3.73 -1.47 1.24
CA ASP A 70 3.12 -1.74 -0.05
C ASP A 70 1.71 -2.34 0.12
N GLU A 71 0.94 -2.22 -0.91
CA GLU A 71 -0.39 -2.81 -1.06
C GLU A 71 -0.46 -3.59 -2.37
N ILE A 72 -1.43 -4.50 -2.48
CA ILE A 72 -1.75 -5.17 -3.73
C ILE A 72 -2.35 -4.19 -4.74
N GLY A 73 -2.13 -4.44 -6.01
CA GLY A 73 -2.70 -3.63 -7.10
C GLY A 73 -2.43 -4.24 -8.46
N PHE A 74 -2.25 -3.38 -9.44
CA PHE A 74 -2.00 -3.81 -10.82
C PHE A 74 -1.01 -2.86 -11.49
N LEU A 75 -0.47 -3.30 -12.63
CA LEU A 75 0.25 -2.47 -13.59
C LEU A 75 -0.52 -2.43 -14.91
N VAL A 76 -0.45 -1.30 -15.60
CA VAL A 76 -0.91 -1.19 -16.98
C VAL A 76 -0.06 -2.12 -17.85
N LYS A 77 -0.68 -3.14 -18.45
CA LYS A 77 -0.04 -4.09 -19.38
C LYS A 77 -0.07 -3.56 -20.81
N ASP A 78 -1.26 -3.17 -21.26
CA ASP A 78 -1.51 -2.64 -22.59
C ASP A 78 -2.79 -1.80 -22.61
N ILE A 79 -3.00 -1.07 -23.70
CA ILE A 79 -4.20 -0.32 -24.01
C ILE A 79 -4.71 -0.84 -25.36
N ASP A 80 -5.94 -1.33 -25.42
CA ASP A 80 -6.51 -1.82 -26.67
C ASP A 80 -7.07 -0.67 -27.54
N GLU A 81 -7.49 -1.01 -28.74
CA GLU A 81 -7.99 -0.03 -29.73
C GLU A 81 -9.28 0.68 -29.28
N GLN A 82 -10.05 0.08 -28.35
CA GLN A 82 -11.25 0.65 -27.74
C GLN A 82 -10.92 1.56 -26.54
N GLY A 83 -9.66 1.57 -26.09
CA GLY A 83 -9.20 2.37 -24.95
C GLY A 83 -9.28 1.64 -23.60
N PHE A 84 -9.66 0.37 -23.56
CA PHE A 84 -9.63 -0.41 -22.33
C PHE A 84 -8.19 -0.73 -21.90
N ILE A 85 -7.97 -0.67 -20.58
CA ILE A 85 -6.65 -0.89 -19.98
C ILE A 85 -6.57 -2.35 -19.53
N HIS A 86 -5.69 -3.11 -20.15
CA HIS A 86 -5.35 -4.47 -19.73
C HIS A 86 -4.29 -4.43 -18.63
N VAL A 87 -4.32 -5.40 -17.70
CA VAL A 87 -3.58 -5.31 -16.45
C VAL A 87 -2.66 -6.50 -16.20
N ILE A 88 -1.64 -6.27 -15.37
CA ILE A 88 -0.83 -7.31 -14.73
C ILE A 88 -1.09 -7.20 -13.23
N PRO A 89 -1.56 -8.26 -12.55
CA PRO A 89 -1.76 -8.23 -11.10
C PRO A 89 -0.40 -8.13 -10.36
N VAL A 90 -0.40 -7.35 -9.29
CA VAL A 90 0.70 -7.22 -8.34
C VAL A 90 0.16 -7.65 -6.98
N GLY A 91 0.78 -8.69 -6.37
CA GLY A 91 0.22 -9.35 -5.18
C GLY A 91 -0.91 -10.33 -5.49
N GLY A 92 -1.56 -10.82 -4.46
CA GLY A 92 -2.61 -11.84 -4.54
C GLY A 92 -4.00 -11.26 -4.79
N TRP A 93 -4.64 -11.60 -5.91
CA TRP A 93 -5.98 -11.14 -6.24
C TRP A 93 -6.96 -12.30 -6.47
N MET A 94 -8.19 -12.13 -5.99
CA MET A 94 -9.32 -13.00 -6.29
C MET A 94 -10.17 -12.36 -7.40
N GLY A 95 -10.28 -13.02 -8.54
CA GLY A 95 -10.94 -12.48 -9.73
C GLY A 95 -12.41 -12.11 -9.51
N GLN A 96 -13.11 -12.79 -8.60
CA GLN A 96 -14.49 -12.47 -8.25
C GLN A 96 -14.68 -11.11 -7.56
N ASN A 97 -13.62 -10.52 -7.01
CA ASN A 97 -13.68 -9.23 -6.34
C ASN A 97 -13.43 -8.04 -7.28
N LEU A 98 -13.07 -8.30 -8.55
CA LEU A 98 -12.71 -7.26 -9.49
C LEU A 98 -13.90 -6.57 -10.18
N PRO A 99 -14.93 -7.30 -10.65
CA PRO A 99 -16.02 -6.67 -11.40
C PRO A 99 -16.64 -5.48 -10.67
N SER A 100 -16.71 -4.33 -11.34
CA SER A 100 -17.22 -3.05 -10.80
C SER A 100 -16.38 -2.40 -9.68
N SER A 101 -15.21 -2.95 -9.34
CA SER A 101 -14.30 -2.31 -8.39
C SER A 101 -13.68 -1.06 -8.99
N LEU A 102 -13.63 0.00 -8.19
CA LEU A 102 -13.01 1.27 -8.59
C LEU A 102 -11.50 1.21 -8.36
N VAL A 103 -10.77 1.84 -9.28
CA VAL A 103 -9.32 1.95 -9.23
C VAL A 103 -8.84 3.34 -9.62
N VAL A 104 -7.58 3.62 -9.28
CA VAL A 104 -6.85 4.81 -9.73
C VAL A 104 -5.58 4.36 -10.43
N ILE A 105 -5.36 4.86 -11.64
CA ILE A 105 -4.09 4.75 -12.38
C ILE A 105 -3.29 6.00 -12.08
N THR A 106 -2.08 5.85 -11.55
CA THR A 106 -1.18 6.99 -11.31
C THR A 106 -0.19 7.08 -12.47
N THR A 107 -0.28 8.16 -13.24
CA THR A 107 0.62 8.40 -14.37
C THR A 107 2.02 8.79 -13.91
N ARG A 108 3.01 8.77 -14.81
CA ARG A 108 4.39 9.21 -14.51
C ARG A 108 4.49 10.67 -14.10
N GLU A 109 3.58 11.50 -14.59
CA GLU A 109 3.46 12.92 -14.24
C GLU A 109 2.78 13.12 -12.87
N GLY A 110 2.26 12.04 -12.25
CA GLY A 110 1.59 12.07 -10.96
C GLY A 110 0.09 12.37 -11.03
N ASN A 111 -0.50 12.38 -12.23
CA ASN A 111 -1.95 12.53 -12.39
C ASN A 111 -2.65 11.24 -11.99
N GLU A 112 -3.81 11.36 -11.35
CA GLU A 112 -4.67 10.25 -10.94
C GLU A 112 -5.86 10.12 -11.89
N ILE A 113 -5.90 9.03 -12.63
CA ILE A 113 -6.99 8.71 -13.56
C ILE A 113 -7.87 7.64 -12.93
N LYS A 114 -9.13 7.97 -12.67
CA LYS A 114 -10.10 7.01 -12.12
C LYS A 114 -10.56 6.05 -13.21
N GLY A 115 -10.72 4.79 -12.82
CA GLY A 115 -11.24 3.73 -13.69
C GLY A 115 -12.08 2.73 -12.90
N VAL A 116 -12.75 1.86 -13.62
CA VAL A 116 -13.57 0.78 -13.09
C VAL A 116 -13.24 -0.53 -13.79
N PHE A 117 -13.09 -1.62 -13.04
CA PHE A 117 -13.00 -2.94 -13.66
C PHE A 117 -14.28 -3.28 -14.38
N GLY A 118 -14.15 -3.50 -15.70
CA GLY A 118 -15.24 -3.87 -16.58
C GLY A 118 -15.77 -5.29 -16.31
N SER A 119 -17.01 -5.50 -16.66
CA SER A 119 -17.62 -6.83 -16.71
C SER A 119 -18.59 -6.92 -17.87
N MET A 120 -18.73 -8.10 -18.45
CA MET A 120 -19.76 -8.32 -19.46
C MET A 120 -21.15 -8.34 -18.81
N ALA A 121 -22.12 -7.70 -19.48
CA ALA A 121 -23.50 -7.67 -19.02
C ALA A 121 -24.10 -9.11 -18.93
N PRO A 122 -24.93 -9.40 -17.92
CA PRO A 122 -25.52 -10.72 -17.72
C PRO A 122 -26.30 -11.25 -18.94
N HIS A 123 -26.98 -10.37 -19.68
CA HIS A 123 -27.78 -10.76 -20.82
C HIS A 123 -26.97 -11.28 -22.02
N GLY A 124 -25.65 -11.03 -22.06
CA GLY A 124 -24.76 -11.54 -23.11
C GLY A 124 -24.06 -12.84 -22.73
N LYS A 125 -24.38 -13.42 -21.53
CA LYS A 125 -23.72 -14.60 -21.02
C LYS A 125 -24.66 -15.78 -20.87
N THR A 126 -24.16 -16.99 -21.12
CA THR A 126 -24.79 -18.24 -20.71
C THR A 126 -24.73 -18.40 -19.17
N ALA A 127 -25.56 -19.29 -18.62
CA ALA A 127 -25.52 -19.61 -17.18
C ALA A 127 -24.15 -20.13 -16.75
N GLU A 128 -23.44 -20.86 -17.60
CA GLU A 128 -22.09 -21.35 -17.34
C GLU A 128 -21.07 -20.21 -17.31
N GLU A 129 -21.14 -19.29 -18.26
CA GLU A 129 -20.25 -18.11 -18.32
C GLU A 129 -20.48 -17.13 -17.16
N MET A 130 -21.73 -17.03 -16.65
CA MET A 130 -22.03 -16.21 -15.47
C MET A 130 -21.36 -16.73 -14.19
N ASN A 131 -21.17 -18.05 -14.09
CA ASN A 131 -20.51 -18.69 -12.95
C ASN A 131 -18.98 -18.77 -13.09
N LYS A 132 -18.43 -18.40 -14.25
CA LYS A 132 -16.98 -18.43 -14.48
C LYS A 132 -16.33 -17.18 -13.95
N VAL A 133 -15.40 -17.36 -13.01
CA VAL A 133 -14.57 -16.26 -12.49
C VAL A 133 -13.55 -15.84 -13.54
N THR A 134 -13.50 -14.55 -13.85
CA THR A 134 -12.44 -13.99 -14.71
C THR A 134 -11.13 -13.99 -13.94
N ALA A 135 -10.07 -14.55 -14.53
CA ALA A 135 -8.75 -14.49 -13.89
C ALA A 135 -8.24 -13.03 -13.85
N PRO A 136 -7.56 -12.62 -12.80
CA PRO A 136 -7.13 -11.22 -12.64
C PRO A 136 -6.33 -10.65 -13.82
N GLN A 137 -5.50 -11.47 -14.48
CA GLN A 137 -4.71 -11.07 -15.65
C GLN A 137 -5.53 -10.88 -16.93
N ASP A 138 -6.77 -11.37 -16.95
CA ASP A 138 -7.70 -11.26 -18.08
C ASP A 138 -8.74 -10.14 -17.87
N ALA A 139 -8.65 -9.47 -16.72
CA ALA A 139 -9.51 -8.33 -16.41
C ALA A 139 -9.07 -7.09 -17.19
N PHE A 140 -9.99 -6.18 -17.40
CA PHE A 140 -9.73 -4.88 -18.03
C PHE A 140 -10.38 -3.75 -17.24
N ILE A 141 -9.84 -2.55 -17.41
CA ILE A 141 -10.34 -1.33 -16.75
C ILE A 141 -10.85 -0.37 -17.83
N ASP A 142 -12.03 0.17 -17.59
CA ASP A 142 -12.61 1.28 -18.33
C ASP A 142 -12.28 2.59 -17.61
N VAL A 143 -11.67 3.53 -18.34
CA VAL A 143 -11.31 4.88 -17.87
C VAL A 143 -12.16 5.96 -18.52
N GLY A 144 -13.22 5.59 -19.23
CA GLY A 144 -14.19 6.51 -19.85
C GLY A 144 -13.71 7.17 -21.14
N VAL A 145 -12.88 6.51 -21.93
CA VAL A 145 -12.40 6.97 -23.24
C VAL A 145 -13.00 6.14 -24.37
N LEU A 146 -12.96 6.64 -25.60
CA LEU A 146 -13.57 5.99 -26.77
C LEU A 146 -12.56 5.22 -27.64
N ASN A 147 -11.28 5.45 -27.45
CA ASN A 147 -10.22 4.84 -28.23
C ASN A 147 -8.86 4.91 -27.50
N LYS A 148 -7.90 4.17 -28.02
CA LYS A 148 -6.54 4.09 -27.50
C LYS A 148 -5.84 5.44 -27.39
N GLN A 149 -6.00 6.31 -28.38
CA GLN A 149 -5.31 7.59 -28.40
C GLN A 149 -5.77 8.48 -27.23
N GLU A 150 -7.06 8.51 -26.95
CA GLU A 150 -7.60 9.26 -25.82
C GLU A 150 -7.03 8.76 -24.47
N ALA A 151 -6.85 7.45 -24.29
CA ALA A 151 -6.20 6.91 -23.08
C ALA A 151 -4.72 7.35 -22.98
N ILE A 152 -4.01 7.37 -24.11
CA ILE A 152 -2.63 7.85 -24.19
C ILE A 152 -2.54 9.35 -23.88
N ASP A 153 -3.51 10.14 -24.37
CA ASP A 153 -3.58 11.59 -24.16
C ASP A 153 -3.86 11.94 -22.68
N LEU A 154 -4.54 11.06 -21.92
CA LEU A 154 -4.64 11.13 -20.47
C LEU A 154 -3.30 10.89 -19.74
N GLY A 155 -2.26 10.51 -20.45
CA GLY A 155 -0.93 10.20 -19.91
C GLY A 155 -0.72 8.76 -19.48
N ILE A 156 -1.72 7.87 -19.68
CA ILE A 156 -1.63 6.46 -19.29
C ILE A 156 -0.60 5.73 -20.16
N ARG A 157 0.31 4.99 -19.51
CA ARG A 157 1.38 4.26 -20.17
C ARG A 157 1.56 2.86 -19.58
N LYS A 158 2.11 1.95 -20.39
CA LYS A 158 2.51 0.61 -19.90
C LYS A 158 3.45 0.73 -18.70
N GLY A 159 3.16 -0.03 -17.65
CA GLY A 159 3.90 -0.04 -16.39
C GLY A 159 3.45 1.00 -15.38
N ASP A 160 2.45 1.84 -15.67
CA ASP A 160 1.88 2.73 -14.67
C ASP A 160 1.16 1.93 -13.56
N PRO A 161 1.32 2.31 -12.28
CA PRO A 161 0.70 1.63 -11.17
C PRO A 161 -0.80 1.92 -11.09
N ILE A 162 -1.54 0.90 -10.68
CA ILE A 162 -3.00 0.93 -10.51
C ILE A 162 -3.31 0.47 -9.09
N THR A 163 -3.99 1.31 -8.32
CA THR A 163 -4.36 1.03 -6.93
C THR A 163 -5.88 0.91 -6.77
N PRO A 164 -6.36 0.04 -5.88
CA PRO A 164 -7.78 -0.01 -5.54
C PRO A 164 -8.22 1.27 -4.83
N VAL A 165 -9.47 1.67 -5.06
CA VAL A 165 -10.11 2.78 -4.34
C VAL A 165 -10.89 2.24 -3.16
N SER A 166 -10.73 2.88 -2.00
CA SER A 166 -11.51 2.62 -0.80
C SER A 166 -11.74 3.91 -0.04
N GLU A 167 -12.81 3.96 0.73
CA GLU A 167 -13.06 5.04 1.68
C GLU A 167 -12.56 4.64 3.06
N PHE A 168 -12.03 5.61 3.81
CA PHE A 168 -11.78 5.42 5.23
C PHE A 168 -13.07 5.69 6.00
N THR A 169 -13.62 4.66 6.62
CA THR A 169 -14.93 4.73 7.28
C THR A 169 -14.84 4.23 8.72
N VAL A 170 -15.33 5.06 9.66
CA VAL A 170 -15.63 4.60 11.03
C VAL A 170 -16.96 3.87 10.97
N MET A 171 -16.96 2.58 11.27
CA MET A 171 -18.13 1.72 11.14
C MET A 171 -19.15 1.93 12.24
N GLY A 172 -20.33 1.34 12.11
CA GLY A 172 -21.51 1.58 12.92
C GLY A 172 -21.32 1.44 14.43
N ASN A 173 -20.46 0.54 14.90
CA ASN A 173 -20.14 0.41 16.33
C ASN A 173 -19.10 1.41 16.85
N LYS A 174 -18.58 2.30 15.98
CA LYS A 174 -17.55 3.31 16.28
C LYS A 174 -16.22 2.76 16.84
N LYS A 175 -16.02 1.44 16.82
CA LYS A 175 -14.81 0.76 17.30
C LYS A 175 -14.06 0.03 16.17
N CYS A 176 -14.70 -0.11 15.01
CA CYS A 176 -14.10 -0.73 13.83
C CYS A 176 -13.89 0.32 12.74
N LEU A 177 -12.84 0.15 11.99
CA LEU A 177 -12.46 0.99 10.86
C LEU A 177 -12.44 0.14 9.59
N MET A 178 -12.95 0.69 8.50
CA MET A 178 -12.86 0.11 7.18
C MET A 178 -12.00 1.01 6.30
N SER A 179 -11.01 0.42 5.63
CA SER A 179 -10.16 1.09 4.64
C SER A 179 -9.45 0.04 3.79
N LYS A 180 -8.71 0.47 2.77
CA LYS A 180 -7.79 -0.39 2.04
C LYS A 180 -6.47 -0.58 2.82
N ALA A 181 -5.66 -1.52 2.38
CA ALA A 181 -4.26 -1.71 2.77
C ALA A 181 -4.01 -1.87 4.28
N TRP A 182 -5.00 -2.33 5.07
CA TRP A 182 -4.76 -2.66 6.48
C TRP A 182 -3.67 -3.72 6.64
N ASP A 183 -3.58 -4.63 5.70
CA ASP A 183 -2.43 -5.49 5.48
C ASP A 183 -1.41 -4.75 4.58
N ASN A 184 -0.22 -4.28 5.09
CA ASN A 184 0.06 -4.25 6.53
C ASN A 184 0.34 -2.80 7.01
N ARG A 185 -0.42 -1.81 6.48
CA ARG A 185 -0.34 -0.40 6.93
C ARG A 185 -0.69 -0.24 8.41
N ILE A 186 -1.41 -1.21 9.01
CA ILE A 186 -1.65 -1.20 10.46
C ILE A 186 -0.34 -1.45 11.23
N GLY A 187 0.54 -2.32 10.76
CA GLY A 187 1.87 -2.50 11.33
C GLY A 187 2.70 -1.22 11.26
N ALA A 188 2.67 -0.52 10.11
CA ALA A 188 3.31 0.78 9.97
C ALA A 188 2.74 1.82 10.96
N ALA A 189 1.41 1.86 11.15
CA ALA A 189 0.77 2.75 12.11
C ALA A 189 1.17 2.43 13.57
N VAL A 190 1.31 1.16 13.92
CA VAL A 190 1.80 0.73 15.24
C VAL A 190 3.24 1.21 15.45
N ILE A 191 4.11 1.08 14.45
CA ILE A 191 5.50 1.57 14.52
C ILE A 191 5.53 3.09 14.75
N ILE A 192 4.72 3.84 14.02
CA ILE A 192 4.58 5.30 14.21
C ILE A 192 4.20 5.62 15.65
N GLU A 193 3.19 4.94 16.18
CA GLU A 193 2.70 5.21 17.53
C GLU A 193 3.73 4.82 18.60
N VAL A 194 4.48 3.73 18.42
CA VAL A 194 5.57 3.35 19.33
C VAL A 194 6.65 4.43 19.36
N PHE A 195 7.09 4.95 18.22
CA PHE A 195 8.06 6.04 18.20
C PHE A 195 7.54 7.32 18.84
N ARG A 196 6.27 7.67 18.61
CA ARG A 196 5.65 8.82 19.27
C ARG A 196 5.59 8.70 20.79
N GLN A 197 5.27 7.50 21.29
CA GLN A 197 5.22 7.25 22.73
C GLN A 197 6.61 7.25 23.37
N LEU A 198 7.61 6.82 22.63
CA LEU A 198 9.00 6.75 23.14
C LEU A 198 9.82 8.01 22.82
N LYS A 199 9.25 9.03 22.18
CA LYS A 199 9.98 10.21 21.67
C LYS A 199 10.95 10.80 22.71
N ASP A 200 10.46 11.05 23.91
CA ASP A 200 11.19 11.71 24.99
C ASP A 200 11.72 10.73 26.04
N GLU A 201 11.56 9.42 25.80
CA GLU A 201 11.98 8.37 26.73
C GLU A 201 13.39 7.88 26.45
N SER A 202 14.13 7.62 27.52
CA SER A 202 15.41 6.90 27.45
C SER A 202 15.11 5.40 27.45
N ILE A 203 15.58 4.69 26.43
CA ILE A 203 15.35 3.26 26.26
C ILE A 203 16.66 2.48 26.31
N TYR A 204 16.61 1.21 26.74
CA TYR A 204 17.79 0.36 26.79
C TYR A 204 18.16 -0.18 25.40
N PRO A 205 17.25 -0.81 24.63
CA PRO A 205 17.60 -1.30 23.30
C PRO A 205 17.66 -0.15 22.29
N THR A 206 18.49 -0.28 21.26
CA THR A 206 18.30 0.52 20.06
C THR A 206 17.10 -0.04 19.30
N LEU A 207 16.10 0.82 19.09
CA LEU A 207 14.85 0.46 18.40
C LEU A 207 14.91 0.88 16.94
N TYR A 208 14.69 -0.09 16.06
CA TYR A 208 14.54 0.10 14.64
C TYR A 208 13.06 -0.11 14.29
N GLY A 209 12.44 0.82 13.59
CA GLY A 209 11.09 0.70 13.10
C GLY A 209 11.08 0.80 11.58
N ALA A 210 10.74 -0.27 10.90
CA ALA A 210 10.85 -0.35 9.44
C ALA A 210 9.48 -0.46 8.75
N GLY A 211 9.23 0.48 7.83
CA GLY A 211 8.22 0.34 6.79
C GLY A 211 8.84 -0.35 5.59
N THR A 212 8.65 -1.67 5.47
CA THR A 212 9.28 -2.46 4.41
C THR A 212 8.49 -2.39 3.11
N VAL A 213 9.19 -2.55 1.99
CA VAL A 213 8.61 -2.49 0.64
C VAL A 213 8.59 -3.86 -0.02
N GLN A 214 7.73 -4.04 -1.04
CA GLN A 214 7.68 -5.23 -1.89
C GLN A 214 7.47 -6.54 -1.10
N GLU A 215 6.63 -6.49 -0.06
CA GLU A 215 6.23 -7.67 0.69
C GLU A 215 5.36 -8.58 -0.18
N GLU A 216 4.35 -8.02 -0.82
CA GLU A 216 3.31 -8.69 -1.62
C GLU A 216 3.85 -9.43 -2.86
N VAL A 217 5.11 -9.20 -3.19
CA VAL A 217 5.84 -9.88 -4.28
C VAL A 217 7.03 -10.72 -3.79
N GLY A 218 7.05 -11.09 -2.50
CA GLY A 218 7.95 -12.08 -1.93
C GLY A 218 8.86 -11.62 -0.80
N LEU A 219 8.35 -10.84 0.16
CA LEU A 219 9.04 -10.44 1.40
C LEU A 219 10.39 -9.73 1.16
N ARG A 220 10.51 -8.95 0.08
CA ARG A 220 11.83 -8.47 -0.39
C ARG A 220 12.44 -7.46 0.56
N GLY A 221 11.69 -6.45 0.97
CA GLY A 221 12.16 -5.42 1.90
C GLY A 221 12.49 -5.96 3.28
N ALA A 222 11.73 -6.94 3.78
CA ALA A 222 12.04 -7.57 5.06
C ALA A 222 13.43 -8.26 5.06
N LYS A 223 13.82 -8.89 3.93
CA LYS A 223 15.15 -9.50 3.78
C LYS A 223 16.27 -8.46 3.79
N THR A 224 16.12 -7.37 3.04
CA THR A 224 17.16 -6.33 2.95
C THR A 224 17.29 -5.57 4.26
N VAL A 225 16.18 -5.20 4.91
CA VAL A 225 16.18 -4.59 6.23
C VAL A 225 16.79 -5.50 7.29
N GLY A 226 16.42 -6.78 7.32
CA GLY A 226 16.99 -7.75 8.26
C GLY A 226 18.50 -7.91 8.12
N GLN A 227 19.01 -7.91 6.87
CA GLN A 227 20.46 -7.95 6.61
C GLN A 227 21.20 -6.66 7.02
N MET A 228 20.55 -5.50 6.85
CA MET A 228 21.10 -4.20 7.19
C MET A 228 21.15 -3.99 8.70
N VAL A 229 20.05 -4.23 9.39
CA VAL A 229 19.91 -4.00 10.85
C VAL A 229 20.58 -5.10 11.65
N LYS A 230 20.44 -6.36 11.25
CA LYS A 230 20.88 -7.55 12.01
C LYS A 230 20.36 -7.49 13.46
N PRO A 231 19.03 -7.52 13.65
CA PRO A 231 18.42 -7.38 14.96
C PRO A 231 18.64 -8.63 15.83
N ASP A 232 18.69 -8.43 17.15
CA ASP A 232 18.66 -9.53 18.12
C ASP A 232 17.23 -10.04 18.32
N ILE A 233 16.23 -9.14 18.19
CA ILE A 233 14.80 -9.44 18.28
C ILE A 233 14.10 -8.73 17.13
N ALA A 234 13.24 -9.46 16.40
CA ALA A 234 12.35 -8.88 15.39
C ALA A 234 10.89 -9.19 15.72
N ILE A 235 10.03 -8.19 15.53
CA ILE A 235 8.56 -8.26 15.70
C ILE A 235 7.93 -7.75 14.41
N ALA A 236 7.06 -8.57 13.78
CA ALA A 236 6.32 -8.26 12.57
C ALA A 236 4.81 -8.40 12.79
#